data_e40358a16528ffbbe47f0693ac07fb50
#
_entry.id   e40358a16528ffbbe47f0693ac07fb50
#
_cell.length_a   1.000
_cell.length_b   1.000
_cell.length_c   1.000
_cell.angle_alpha   90.00
_cell.angle_beta   90.00
_cell.angle_gamma   90.00
#
_symmetry.space_group_name_H-M   'P 1'
#
loop_
_entity.id
_entity.type
_entity.pdbx_description
1 polymer ?
#
loop_
_entity_poly.entity_id
_entity_poly.type
_entity_poly.pdbx_seq_one_letter_code
_entity_poly.pdbx_strand_id
1 'polypeptide(L)'
;MNLNCAILHADPEIAGRLEEYIDKVPFLSLHGKYGNPLEALKDYYETKVEVYFIGIYPVEEGEINGMDFCRLLSSSTRVIFITDTDRYAAECFRLDALDYLMDGLNFSTFFQSVSKAARWFFAGCRYVRLQTQARSGRGSEGDLHAV
;
A
#
# COMPACT_ATOMS: atom_id res chain seq x y z
N MET A 1 -14.76 -9.66 -6.95
CA MET A 1 -13.70 -9.51 -5.96
C MET A 1 -13.27 -8.08 -5.84
N ASN A 2 -13.16 -7.62 -4.64
CA ASN A 2 -12.89 -6.22 -4.36
C ASN A 2 -11.86 -6.08 -3.27
N LEU A 3 -11.01 -5.05 -3.40
CA LEU A 3 -10.07 -4.67 -2.35
C LEU A 3 -10.54 -3.37 -1.73
N ASN A 4 -10.72 -3.38 -0.43
CA ASN A 4 -11.02 -2.16 0.31
C ASN A 4 -9.72 -1.41 0.54
N CYS A 5 -9.67 -0.16 0.12
CA CYS A 5 -8.47 0.64 0.25
C CYS A 5 -8.77 1.96 0.93
N ALA A 6 -7.72 2.63 1.38
CA ALA A 6 -7.83 3.92 2.03
C ALA A 6 -6.60 4.76 1.68
N ILE A 7 -6.77 6.07 1.77
CA ILE A 7 -5.71 7.01 1.46
C ILE A 7 -5.32 7.72 2.75
N LEU A 8 -4.02 7.73 3.04
CA LEU A 8 -3.47 8.49 4.15
C LEU A 8 -2.43 9.45 3.58
N HIS A 9 -2.83 10.68 3.33
CA HIS A 9 -1.93 11.66 2.73
C HIS A 9 -2.34 13.06 3.16
N ALA A 10 -1.37 13.86 3.55
CA ALA A 10 -1.63 15.21 4.03
C ALA A 10 -1.93 16.20 2.89
N ASP A 11 -1.45 15.90 1.67
CA ASP A 11 -1.65 16.80 0.53
C ASP A 11 -2.97 16.49 -0.14
N PRO A 12 -3.95 17.41 -0.07
CA PRO A 12 -5.28 17.15 -0.65
C PRO A 12 -5.24 16.96 -2.16
N GLU A 13 -4.28 17.58 -2.84
CA GLU A 13 -4.19 17.44 -4.28
C GLU A 13 -3.80 16.03 -4.68
N ILE A 14 -2.80 15.47 -4.00
CA ILE A 14 -2.37 14.11 -4.27
C ILE A 14 -3.45 13.11 -3.84
N ALA A 15 -4.07 13.35 -2.69
CA ALA A 15 -5.18 12.49 -2.24
C ALA A 15 -6.33 12.50 -3.24
N GLY A 16 -6.65 13.67 -3.81
CA GLY A 16 -7.70 13.76 -4.82
C GLY A 16 -7.35 13.02 -6.09
N ARG A 17 -6.09 13.08 -6.52
CA ARG A 17 -5.64 12.36 -7.69
C ARG A 17 -5.72 10.85 -7.47
N LEU A 18 -5.31 10.40 -6.30
CA LEU A 18 -5.40 8.98 -5.95
C LEU A 18 -6.86 8.52 -5.95
N GLU A 19 -7.74 9.36 -5.43
CA GLU A 19 -9.16 9.02 -5.41
C GLU A 19 -9.71 8.86 -6.82
N GLU A 20 -9.32 9.75 -7.74
CA GLU A 20 -9.73 9.63 -9.13
C GLU A 20 -9.22 8.34 -9.76
N TYR A 21 -7.97 7.99 -9.46
CA TYR A 21 -7.39 6.75 -9.99
C TYR A 21 -8.10 5.52 -9.43
N ILE A 22 -8.39 5.53 -8.13
CA ILE A 22 -9.10 4.42 -7.49
C ILE A 22 -10.46 4.22 -8.14
N ASP A 23 -11.14 5.33 -8.45
CA ASP A 23 -12.47 5.27 -9.05
C ASP A 23 -12.46 4.59 -10.42
N LYS A 24 -11.33 4.64 -11.12
CA LYS A 24 -11.21 4.03 -12.44
C LYS A 24 -10.91 2.53 -12.40
N VAL A 25 -10.54 1.99 -11.24
CA VAL A 25 -10.12 0.59 -11.13
C VAL A 25 -11.27 -0.22 -10.55
N PRO A 26 -11.83 -1.16 -11.33
CA PRO A 26 -13.08 -1.83 -10.92
C PRO A 26 -12.95 -2.69 -9.68
N PHE A 27 -11.75 -3.14 -9.32
CA PHE A 27 -11.60 -4.01 -8.16
C PHE A 27 -11.17 -3.26 -6.88
N LEU A 28 -11.19 -1.93 -6.90
CA LEU A 28 -10.87 -1.14 -5.72
C LEU A 28 -12.11 -0.43 -5.20
N SER A 29 -12.26 -0.42 -3.88
CA SER A 29 -13.33 0.31 -3.20
C SER A 29 -12.71 1.21 -2.15
N LEU A 30 -12.90 2.51 -2.29
CA LEU A 30 -12.32 3.47 -1.35
C LEU A 30 -13.16 3.55 -0.10
N HIS A 31 -12.56 3.25 1.05
CA HIS A 31 -13.23 3.30 2.33
C HIS A 31 -13.04 4.60 3.08
N GLY A 32 -11.92 5.28 2.84
CA GLY A 32 -11.68 6.52 3.57
C GLY A 32 -10.47 7.28 3.06
N LYS A 33 -10.47 8.56 3.37
CA LYS A 33 -9.36 9.47 3.12
C LYS A 33 -9.01 10.16 4.41
N TYR A 34 -7.75 10.10 4.79
CA TYR A 34 -7.29 10.64 6.07
C TYR A 34 -6.11 11.56 5.86
N GLY A 35 -6.11 12.69 6.56
CA GLY A 35 -5.03 13.65 6.46
C GLY A 35 -3.88 13.38 7.41
N ASN A 36 -4.10 12.55 8.43
CA ASN A 36 -3.04 12.23 9.38
C ASN A 36 -3.22 10.81 9.91
N PRO A 37 -2.12 10.23 10.45
CA PRO A 37 -2.16 8.83 10.88
C PRO A 37 -3.11 8.52 12.02
N LEU A 38 -3.36 9.47 12.89
CA LEU A 38 -4.25 9.20 14.03
C LEU A 38 -5.69 9.01 13.58
N GLU A 39 -6.12 9.80 12.60
CA GLU A 39 -7.45 9.62 12.02
C GLU A 39 -7.58 8.26 11.36
N ALA A 40 -6.56 7.87 10.62
CA ALA A 40 -6.57 6.58 9.94
C ALA A 40 -6.57 5.44 10.94
N LEU A 41 -5.83 5.58 12.02
CA LEU A 41 -5.72 4.52 13.02
C LEU A 41 -7.06 4.24 13.70
N LYS A 42 -7.81 5.30 13.97
CA LYS A 42 -9.13 5.14 14.58
C LYS A 42 -10.02 4.26 13.72
N ASP A 43 -10.06 4.54 12.42
CA ASP A 43 -10.90 3.76 11.52
C ASP A 43 -10.32 2.39 11.21
N TYR A 44 -9.01 2.24 11.29
CA TYR A 44 -8.37 0.96 11.00
C TYR A 44 -8.89 -0.15 11.90
N TYR A 45 -9.10 0.15 13.17
CA TYR A 45 -9.58 -0.86 14.11
C TYR A 45 -11.07 -1.15 13.97
N GLU A 46 -11.80 -0.31 13.25
CA GLU A 46 -13.24 -0.47 13.08
C GLU A 46 -13.63 -0.99 11.71
N THR A 47 -12.75 -0.81 10.72
CA THR A 47 -13.06 -1.11 9.32
C THR A 47 -11.95 -1.98 8.75
N LYS A 48 -12.32 -2.94 7.93
CA LYS A 48 -11.33 -3.78 7.29
C LYS A 48 -10.85 -3.10 6.01
N VAL A 49 -9.61 -2.65 6.02
CA VAL A 49 -8.93 -2.09 4.85
C VAL A 49 -7.79 -3.01 4.48
N GLU A 50 -7.70 -3.37 3.21
CA GLU A 50 -6.68 -4.31 2.73
C GLU A 50 -5.46 -3.59 2.20
N VAL A 51 -5.63 -2.43 1.56
CA VAL A 51 -4.52 -1.68 0.98
C VAL A 51 -4.60 -0.23 1.40
N TYR A 52 -3.50 0.27 1.96
CA TYR A 52 -3.36 1.69 2.26
C TYR A 52 -2.40 2.33 1.27
N PHE A 53 -2.80 3.49 0.75
CA PHE A 53 -1.90 4.37 0.01
C PHE A 53 -1.44 5.44 0.98
N ILE A 54 -0.17 5.38 1.36
CA ILE A 54 0.35 6.21 2.44
C ILE A 54 1.39 7.18 1.92
N GLY A 55 1.16 8.48 2.14
CA GLY A 55 2.12 9.50 1.80
C GLY A 55 3.21 9.59 2.85
N ILE A 56 4.46 9.72 2.39
CA ILE A 56 5.58 9.94 3.27
C ILE A 56 6.07 11.37 3.07
N TYR A 57 6.11 12.11 4.13
CA TYR A 57 6.55 13.49 4.14
C TYR A 57 7.15 13.79 5.51
N PRO A 58 8.01 14.79 5.60
CA PRO A 58 8.60 15.12 6.90
C PRO A 58 7.55 15.57 7.88
N VAL A 59 7.67 15.12 9.11
CA VAL A 59 6.83 15.57 10.22
C VAL A 59 7.73 16.11 11.30
N GLU A 60 7.15 16.85 12.22
CA GLU A 60 7.91 17.39 13.33
C GLU A 60 8.32 16.29 14.28
N GLU A 61 9.41 16.55 15.00
CA GLU A 61 9.93 15.58 15.94
C GLU A 61 8.85 15.22 16.97
N GLY A 62 8.71 13.93 17.21
CA GLY A 62 7.69 13.45 18.15
C GLY A 62 6.35 13.15 17.53
N GLU A 63 6.16 13.49 16.27
CA GLU A 63 4.90 13.21 15.59
C GLU A 63 4.96 11.85 14.88
N ILE A 64 3.79 11.27 14.69
CA ILE A 64 3.66 9.99 14.01
C ILE A 64 3.59 10.23 12.50
N ASN A 65 4.47 9.57 11.75
CA ASN A 65 4.46 9.66 10.30
C ASN A 65 3.82 8.42 9.68
N GLY A 66 3.78 8.39 8.34
CA GLY A 66 3.15 7.28 7.63
C GLY A 66 3.86 5.96 7.84
N MET A 67 5.18 5.98 8.02
CA MET A 67 5.91 4.74 8.28
C MET A 67 5.59 4.19 9.67
N ASP A 68 5.42 5.08 10.65
CA ASP A 68 5.00 4.64 11.99
C ASP A 68 3.63 3.97 11.93
N PHE A 69 2.71 4.55 11.16
CA PHE A 69 1.39 3.97 10.97
C PHE A 69 1.51 2.57 10.35
N CYS A 70 2.36 2.44 9.34
CA CYS A 70 2.56 1.16 8.68
C CYS A 70 3.00 0.07 9.65
N ARG A 71 3.85 0.43 10.62
CA ARG A 71 4.34 -0.55 11.59
C ARG A 71 3.25 -1.11 12.50
N LEU A 72 2.12 -0.40 12.60
CA LEU A 72 1.01 -0.84 13.46
C LEU A 72 0.04 -1.76 12.74
N LEU A 73 0.17 -1.92 11.42
CA LEU A 73 -0.78 -2.70 10.65
C LEU A 73 -0.48 -4.18 10.73
N SER A 74 -1.52 -5.00 10.60
CA SER A 74 -1.36 -6.45 10.58
C SER A 74 -0.75 -6.88 9.23
N SER A 75 -0.23 -8.10 9.19
CA SER A 75 0.41 -8.61 7.98
C SER A 75 -0.57 -8.83 6.84
N SER A 76 -1.87 -8.85 7.13
CA SER A 76 -2.88 -9.00 6.09
C SER A 76 -3.22 -7.67 5.41
N THR A 77 -2.71 -6.56 5.92
CA THR A 77 -2.90 -5.24 5.33
C THR A 77 -1.61 -4.84 4.64
N ARG A 78 -1.71 -4.42 3.38
CA ARG A 78 -0.53 -4.07 2.61
C ARG A 78 -0.52 -2.58 2.32
N VAL A 79 0.67 -2.05 2.10
CA VAL A 79 0.88 -0.61 1.95
C VAL A 79 1.60 -0.31 0.65
N ILE A 80 1.10 0.71 -0.06
CA ILE A 80 1.79 1.32 -1.20
C ILE A 80 2.14 2.72 -0.75
N PHE A 81 3.44 3.03 -0.70
CA PHE A 81 3.90 4.35 -0.27
C PHE A 81 3.95 5.32 -1.44
N ILE A 82 3.57 6.56 -1.17
CA ILE A 82 3.59 7.66 -2.15
C ILE A 82 4.50 8.74 -1.58
N THR A 83 5.48 9.19 -2.36
CA THR A 83 6.44 10.16 -1.87
C THR A 83 7.01 10.97 -3.03
N ASP A 84 7.67 12.08 -2.72
CA ASP A 84 8.35 12.89 -3.72
C ASP A 84 9.87 12.70 -3.70
N THR A 85 10.37 11.68 -2.98
CA THR A 85 11.80 11.45 -2.85
C THR A 85 12.08 9.96 -2.73
N ASP A 86 13.30 9.54 -3.12
CA ASP A 86 13.73 8.16 -2.94
C ASP A 86 14.39 7.92 -1.57
N ARG A 87 14.37 8.93 -0.72
CA ARG A 87 15.07 8.94 0.56
C ARG A 87 14.63 7.83 1.50
N TYR A 88 13.37 7.43 1.40
CA TYR A 88 12.79 6.45 2.33
C TYR A 88 12.67 5.05 1.75
N ALA A 89 13.22 4.84 0.55
CA ALA A 89 12.97 3.58 -0.17
C ALA A 89 13.47 2.37 0.62
N ALA A 90 14.68 2.44 1.17
CA ALA A 90 15.23 1.31 1.91
C ALA A 90 14.40 0.98 3.13
N GLU A 91 13.93 2.00 3.85
CA GLU A 91 13.11 1.77 5.03
C GLU A 91 11.75 1.19 4.65
N CYS A 92 11.17 1.66 3.56
CA CYS A 92 9.90 1.11 3.08
C CYS A 92 10.01 -0.36 2.74
N PHE A 93 11.13 -0.77 2.14
CA PHE A 93 11.35 -2.19 1.88
C PHE A 93 11.45 -2.99 3.17
N ARG A 94 12.07 -2.44 4.18
CA ARG A 94 12.14 -3.12 5.48
C ARG A 94 10.79 -3.24 6.16
N LEU A 95 9.86 -2.37 5.80
CA LEU A 95 8.48 -2.44 6.31
C LEU A 95 7.60 -3.37 5.48
N ASP A 96 8.19 -4.05 4.50
CA ASP A 96 7.48 -4.98 3.63
C ASP A 96 6.39 -4.28 2.82
N ALA A 97 6.68 -3.09 2.33
CA ALA A 97 5.76 -2.37 1.48
C ALA A 97 5.52 -3.13 0.19
N LEU A 98 4.31 -3.06 -0.31
CA LEU A 98 3.97 -3.68 -1.58
C LEU A 98 4.61 -2.93 -2.73
N ASP A 99 4.67 -1.61 -2.65
CA ASP A 99 5.28 -0.78 -3.67
C ASP A 99 5.62 0.59 -3.09
N TYR A 100 6.35 1.37 -3.88
CA TYR A 100 6.85 2.68 -3.49
C TYR A 100 6.81 3.57 -4.73
N LEU A 101 5.86 4.49 -4.78
CA LEU A 101 5.62 5.32 -5.95
C LEU A 101 6.10 6.73 -5.71
N MET A 102 6.81 7.29 -6.69
CA MET A 102 7.37 8.62 -6.59
C MET A 102 6.41 9.67 -7.14
N ASP A 103 6.67 10.91 -6.82
CA ASP A 103 5.96 12.06 -7.36
C ASP A 103 5.96 12.00 -8.88
N GLY A 104 5.01 12.67 -9.48
CA GLY A 104 4.81 12.53 -10.91
C GLY A 104 3.95 11.34 -11.25
N LEU A 105 3.32 10.81 -10.25
CA LEU A 105 2.41 9.69 -10.33
C LEU A 105 1.43 9.86 -11.48
N ASN A 106 1.31 8.82 -12.33
CA ASN A 106 0.31 8.79 -13.39
C ASN A 106 -0.52 7.52 -13.24
N PHE A 107 -1.60 7.45 -14.00
CA PHE A 107 -2.52 6.33 -13.84
C PHE A 107 -1.88 4.99 -14.21
N SER A 108 -1.03 4.97 -15.23
CA SER A 108 -0.38 3.73 -15.65
C SER A 108 0.48 3.14 -14.54
N THR A 109 1.29 3.98 -13.89
CA THR A 109 2.13 3.55 -12.78
C THR A 109 1.28 3.10 -11.60
N PHE A 110 0.23 3.85 -11.31
CA PHE A 110 -0.71 3.49 -10.25
C PHE A 110 -1.35 2.13 -10.54
N PHE A 111 -1.82 1.93 -11.77
CA PHE A 111 -2.49 0.71 -12.14
C PHE A 111 -1.56 -0.50 -12.04
N GLN A 112 -0.30 -0.35 -12.44
CA GLN A 112 0.67 -1.42 -12.28
C GLN A 112 0.85 -1.79 -10.81
N SER A 113 0.87 -0.81 -9.94
CA SER A 113 1.05 -1.03 -8.52
C SER A 113 -0.16 -1.76 -7.90
N VAL A 114 -1.37 -1.29 -8.21
CA VAL A 114 -2.56 -1.95 -7.64
C VAL A 114 -2.79 -3.31 -8.26
N SER A 115 -2.27 -3.56 -9.45
CA SER A 115 -2.31 -4.90 -10.03
C SER A 115 -1.46 -5.88 -9.25
N LYS A 116 -0.32 -5.43 -8.70
CA LYS A 116 0.45 -6.25 -7.78
C LYS A 116 -0.37 -6.59 -6.54
N ALA A 117 -1.08 -5.59 -6.02
CA ALA A 117 -1.94 -5.82 -4.86
C ALA A 117 -3.00 -6.86 -5.17
N ALA A 118 -3.63 -6.75 -6.32
CA ALA A 118 -4.67 -7.70 -6.72
C ALA A 118 -4.11 -9.11 -6.80
N ARG A 119 -2.93 -9.26 -7.39
CA ARG A 119 -2.30 -10.58 -7.48
C ARG A 119 -2.01 -11.13 -6.10
N TRP A 120 -1.51 -10.29 -5.20
CA TRP A 120 -1.17 -10.73 -3.86
C TRP A 120 -2.42 -11.21 -3.10
N PHE A 121 -3.51 -10.43 -3.17
CA PHE A 121 -4.70 -10.74 -2.39
C PHE A 121 -5.56 -11.82 -3.05
N PHE A 122 -5.79 -11.74 -4.36
CA PHE A 122 -6.75 -12.62 -5.00
C PHE A 122 -6.17 -13.99 -5.32
N ALA A 123 -4.90 -14.06 -5.65
CA ALA A 123 -4.22 -15.32 -5.92
C ALA A 123 -3.43 -15.82 -4.73
N GLY A 124 -3.45 -15.08 -3.62
CA GLY A 124 -2.54 -15.34 -2.50
C GLY A 124 -2.61 -16.75 -1.97
N CYS A 125 -3.82 -17.22 -1.66
CA CYS A 125 -3.97 -18.56 -1.10
C CYS A 125 -3.50 -19.63 -2.05
N ARG A 126 -3.94 -19.55 -3.32
CA ARG A 126 -3.55 -20.51 -4.31
C ARG A 126 -2.06 -20.43 -4.62
N TYR A 127 -1.57 -19.21 -4.72
CA TYR A 127 -0.16 -19.00 -4.98
C TYR A 127 0.71 -19.54 -3.86
N VAL A 128 0.32 -19.28 -2.63
CA VAL A 128 1.06 -19.78 -1.47
C VAL A 128 1.06 -21.30 -1.44
N ARG A 129 -0.05 -21.93 -1.76
CA ARG A 129 -0.09 -23.38 -1.82
C ARG A 129 0.84 -23.92 -2.90
N LEU A 130 0.87 -23.30 -4.07
CA LEU A 130 1.77 -23.70 -5.12
C LEU A 130 3.23 -23.51 -4.72
N GLN A 131 3.53 -22.41 -4.08
CA GLN A 131 4.88 -22.15 -3.59
C GLN A 131 5.31 -23.23 -2.60
N THR A 132 4.45 -23.56 -1.69
CA THR A 132 4.74 -24.57 -0.67
C THR A 132 5.04 -25.90 -1.31
N GLN A 133 4.35 -26.25 -2.37
CA GLN A 133 4.56 -27.53 -3.04
C GLN A 133 5.79 -27.50 -3.92
N ALA A 134 6.05 -26.39 -4.56
CA ALA A 134 7.03 -26.35 -5.60
C ALA A 134 8.39 -26.10 -5.11
N ARG A 135 8.65 -25.37 -4.05
CA ARG A 135 9.80 -24.90 -3.87
C ARG A 135 10.33 -24.64 -2.91
N SER A 136 10.80 -24.44 -2.91
CA SER A 136 11.42 -23.85 -2.61
C SER A 136 12.17 -22.91 -3.01
N GLY A 137 12.21 -22.27 -3.22
CA GLY A 137 12.80 -21.36 -3.57
C GLY A 137 13.21 -20.40 -4.29
N ARG A 138 13.22 -19.73 -4.83
CA ARG A 138 13.65 -18.70 -5.46
C ARG A 138 13.26 -17.56 -5.32
N GLY A 139 13.21 -17.36 -5.03
CA GLY A 139 12.90 -16.05 -4.92
C GLY A 139 12.84 -15.24 -5.21
N SER A 140 12.65 -15.74 -5.35
CA SER A 140 12.39 -14.47 -5.63
C SER A 140 12.07 -13.94 -6.04
N GLU A 141 11.78 -14.21 -6.13
CA GLU A 141 11.37 -13.23 -6.42
C GLU A 141 11.21 -12.71 -6.54
N GLY A 142 11.18 -13.54 -6.55
CA GLY A 142 10.87 -12.63 -6.63
C GLY A 142 10.49 -12.63 -6.76
N ASP A 143 10.22 -13.16 -6.57
CA ASP A 143 9.80 -12.84 -6.59
C ASP A 143 9.41 -12.91 -6.52
N LEU A 144 9.16 -13.63 -6.17
CA LEU A 144 8.73 -13.34 -5.88
C LEU A 144 8.78 -13.11 -5.74
N HIS A 145 8.58 -13.49 -5.59
CA HIS A 145 8.50 -12.95 -5.34
C HIS A 145 8.54 -12.73 -5.33
N ALA A 146 8.54 -13.45 -5.24
CA ALA A 146 8.51 -12.95 -5.14
C ALA A 146 8.43 -12.88 -5.26
N VAL A 147 8.07 -13.37 -5.15
CA VAL A 147 7.98 -12.85 -5.19
C VAL A 147 7.96 -12.66 -5.29
#